data_04f06104d076e906485aa74fc3069b9c
#
_entry.id   04f06104d076e906485aa74fc3069b9c
#
_cell.length_a   1.000
_cell.length_b   1.000
_cell.length_c   1.000
_cell.angle_alpha   90.00
_cell.angle_beta   90.00
_cell.angle_gamma   90.00
#
_symmetry.space_group_name_H-M   'P 1'
#
loop_
_entity.id
_entity.type
_entity.pdbx_description
1 polymer ?
#
loop_
_entity_poly.entity_id
_entity_poly.type
_entity_poly.pdbx_seq_one_letter_code
_entity_poly.pdbx_strand_id
1 'polypeptide(L)'
;QENSTAYHRNHESQHRNEFVTSNQDIKRALDIVKDVPLFDRTKQDIHDTILRLDNQITKVGVFGTFSAGKSSLINALLGDNYLVSSPNPTTAATTELSYGKESQITLKSKEQLLEEVNHVLEFYEISFNTLDDFIESDLDKLKLKLEKNQLAFISAIEKHYEMYTSMLEHSLIHTVSLEEIKKWSAEDEYATFVKTVHLKLPLDWLKGKIIIDSLGLHSNNQRHTNETEQILTSSDLILYVTYFNHSFTDNYKAFIEHMKDMNQLNENQAFKMIINAVDLAEDKQDIQAVEDYVADALGQVNLHSEIYSVSSR
;
A
#
# COMPACT_ATOMS: atom_id res chain seq x y z
N GLN A 1 9.37 -42.48 16.53
CA GLN A 1 9.53 -41.49 15.45
C GLN A 1 8.41 -41.59 14.40
N GLU A 2 7.80 -42.75 14.17
CA GLU A 2 6.70 -42.92 13.18
C GLU A 2 5.35 -42.34 13.65
N ASN A 3 5.07 -42.27 14.96
CA ASN A 3 3.81 -41.73 15.49
C ASN A 3 3.72 -40.19 15.44
N SER A 4 4.83 -39.49 15.43
CA SER A 4 4.85 -38.02 15.33
C SER A 4 4.51 -37.52 13.92
N THR A 5 4.99 -38.23 12.89
CA THR A 5 4.74 -37.89 11.48
C THR A 5 3.30 -38.16 11.04
N ALA A 6 2.64 -39.16 11.62
CA ALA A 6 1.23 -39.48 11.32
C ALA A 6 0.29 -38.45 11.97
N TYR A 7 0.63 -37.95 13.17
CA TYR A 7 -0.16 -36.92 13.87
C TYR A 7 -0.11 -35.58 13.15
N HIS A 8 1.06 -35.16 12.67
CA HIS A 8 1.20 -33.94 11.86
C HIS A 8 0.46 -34.02 10.52
N ARG A 9 0.54 -35.14 9.82
CA ARG A 9 -0.20 -35.33 8.54
C ARG A 9 -1.72 -35.31 8.72
N ASN A 10 -2.24 -35.86 9.81
CA ASN A 10 -3.69 -35.84 10.09
C ASN A 10 -4.18 -34.44 10.49
N HIS A 11 -3.37 -33.64 11.22
CA HIS A 11 -3.73 -32.26 11.55
C HIS A 11 -3.70 -31.36 10.30
N GLU A 12 -2.69 -31.50 9.46
CA GLU A 12 -2.63 -30.74 8.20
C GLU A 12 -3.78 -31.09 7.25
N SER A 13 -4.19 -32.36 7.17
CA SER A 13 -5.31 -32.78 6.34
C SER A 13 -6.67 -32.33 6.88
N GLN A 14 -6.87 -32.26 8.21
CA GLN A 14 -8.08 -31.73 8.80
C GLN A 14 -8.18 -30.20 8.59
N HIS A 15 -7.14 -29.45 8.85
CA HIS A 15 -7.12 -28.00 8.58
C HIS A 15 -7.33 -27.69 7.09
N ARG A 16 -6.77 -28.50 6.21
CA ARG A 16 -6.97 -28.34 4.76
C ARG A 16 -8.41 -28.61 4.33
N ASN A 17 -9.08 -29.57 4.94
CA ASN A 17 -10.48 -29.88 4.64
C ASN A 17 -11.44 -28.81 5.21
N GLU A 18 -11.20 -28.29 6.41
CA GLU A 18 -11.97 -27.17 6.98
C GLU A 18 -11.81 -25.91 6.13
N PHE A 19 -10.60 -25.62 5.66
CA PHE A 19 -10.31 -24.48 4.80
C PHE A 19 -11.00 -24.56 3.43
N VAL A 20 -11.01 -25.74 2.81
CA VAL A 20 -11.70 -26.00 1.53
C VAL A 20 -13.21 -25.84 1.68
N THR A 21 -13.79 -26.32 2.79
CA THR A 21 -15.22 -26.17 3.10
C THR A 21 -15.60 -24.71 3.29
N SER A 22 -14.79 -23.95 4.03
CA SER A 22 -14.98 -22.51 4.25
C SER A 22 -14.97 -21.71 2.93
N ASN A 23 -14.03 -22.01 2.03
CA ASN A 23 -13.96 -21.34 0.72
C ASN A 23 -15.18 -21.63 -0.16
N GLN A 24 -15.72 -22.86 -0.11
CA GLN A 24 -16.94 -23.20 -0.85
C GLN A 24 -18.16 -22.46 -0.33
N ASP A 25 -18.27 -22.28 0.98
CA ASP A 25 -19.37 -21.53 1.60
C ASP A 25 -19.29 -20.04 1.28
N ILE A 26 -18.09 -19.47 1.26
CA ILE A 26 -17.87 -18.07 0.83
C ILE A 26 -18.24 -17.90 -0.65
N LYS A 27 -17.83 -18.84 -1.52
CA LYS A 27 -18.21 -18.82 -2.95
C LYS A 27 -19.72 -18.89 -3.15
N ARG A 28 -20.43 -19.72 -2.36
CA ARG A 28 -21.90 -19.79 -2.38
C ARG A 28 -22.55 -18.48 -1.91
N ALA A 29 -22.02 -17.86 -0.85
CA ALA A 29 -22.51 -16.56 -0.37
C ALA A 29 -22.32 -15.47 -1.44
N LEU A 30 -21.20 -15.47 -2.16
CA LEU A 30 -20.95 -14.56 -3.27
C LEU A 30 -21.98 -14.74 -4.40
N ASP A 31 -22.30 -15.99 -4.75
CA ASP A 31 -23.29 -16.30 -5.77
C ASP A 31 -24.70 -15.78 -5.42
N ILE A 32 -25.05 -15.78 -4.13
CA ILE A 32 -26.34 -15.25 -3.66
C ILE A 32 -26.45 -13.73 -3.81
N VAL A 33 -25.35 -13.01 -3.56
CA VAL A 33 -25.32 -11.52 -3.58
C VAL A 33 -24.87 -10.93 -4.93
N LYS A 34 -24.54 -11.77 -5.92
CA LYS A 34 -23.94 -11.33 -7.19
C LYS A 34 -24.80 -10.30 -7.94
N ASP A 35 -26.13 -10.42 -7.85
CA ASP A 35 -27.08 -9.58 -8.57
C ASP A 35 -27.56 -8.36 -7.76
N VAL A 36 -26.98 -8.10 -6.59
CA VAL A 36 -27.34 -6.96 -5.73
C VAL A 36 -26.35 -5.80 -5.94
N PRO A 37 -26.72 -4.71 -6.61
CA PRO A 37 -25.79 -3.63 -6.99
C PRO A 37 -25.11 -2.94 -5.81
N LEU A 38 -25.77 -2.87 -4.66
CA LEU A 38 -25.30 -2.19 -3.46
C LEU A 38 -23.98 -2.77 -2.90
N PHE A 39 -23.61 -4.00 -3.30
CA PHE A 39 -22.46 -4.73 -2.76
C PHE A 39 -21.31 -4.93 -3.76
N ASP A 40 -21.25 -4.16 -4.84
CA ASP A 40 -20.26 -4.40 -5.91
C ASP A 40 -18.81 -4.32 -5.40
N ARG A 41 -18.50 -3.36 -4.54
CA ARG A 41 -17.17 -3.23 -3.91
C ARG A 41 -16.86 -4.43 -3.00
N THR A 42 -17.82 -4.81 -2.16
CA THR A 42 -17.68 -5.96 -1.24
C THR A 42 -17.52 -7.26 -2.01
N LYS A 43 -18.22 -7.43 -3.14
CA LYS A 43 -18.06 -8.60 -4.02
C LYS A 43 -16.65 -8.70 -4.58
N GLN A 44 -16.09 -7.59 -5.05
CA GLN A 44 -14.72 -7.56 -5.58
C GLN A 44 -13.73 -7.95 -4.49
N ASP A 45 -13.83 -7.37 -3.30
CA ASP A 45 -12.97 -7.67 -2.16
C ASP A 45 -13.04 -9.16 -1.74
N ILE A 46 -14.26 -9.75 -1.73
CA ILE A 46 -14.47 -11.16 -1.44
C ILE A 46 -13.89 -12.03 -2.56
N HIS A 47 -14.12 -11.67 -3.81
CA HIS A 47 -13.58 -12.41 -4.97
C HIS A 47 -12.04 -12.45 -4.94
N ASP A 48 -11.40 -11.32 -4.71
CA ASP A 48 -9.94 -11.20 -4.60
C ASP A 48 -9.40 -12.00 -3.42
N THR A 49 -10.14 -12.02 -2.31
CA THR A 49 -9.78 -12.85 -1.15
C THR A 49 -9.86 -14.34 -1.46
N ILE A 50 -10.91 -14.80 -2.14
CA ILE A 50 -11.02 -16.19 -2.57
C ILE A 50 -9.90 -16.58 -3.51
N LEU A 51 -9.58 -15.74 -4.50
CA LEU A 51 -8.48 -15.99 -5.44
C LEU A 51 -7.13 -16.13 -4.71
N ARG A 52 -6.88 -15.29 -3.71
CA ARG A 52 -5.65 -15.38 -2.89
C ARG A 52 -5.59 -16.66 -2.08
N LEU A 53 -6.69 -17.05 -1.46
CA LEU A 53 -6.80 -18.28 -0.68
C LEU A 53 -6.64 -19.52 -1.56
N ASP A 54 -7.31 -19.56 -2.72
CA ASP A 54 -7.21 -20.69 -3.66
C ASP A 54 -5.77 -20.85 -4.22
N ASN A 55 -5.07 -19.72 -4.43
CA ASN A 55 -3.70 -19.72 -4.93
C ASN A 55 -2.63 -19.75 -3.82
N GLN A 56 -3.02 -19.81 -2.56
CA GLN A 56 -2.12 -19.74 -1.40
C GLN A 56 -1.21 -18.50 -1.43
N ILE A 57 -1.77 -17.34 -1.81
CA ILE A 57 -1.05 -16.06 -1.88
C ILE A 57 -1.10 -15.38 -0.51
N THR A 58 0.08 -15.05 0.02
CA THR A 58 0.24 -14.24 1.23
C THR A 58 0.38 -12.77 0.86
N LYS A 59 -0.47 -11.91 1.40
CA LYS A 59 -0.42 -10.46 1.22
C LYS A 59 0.30 -9.80 2.39
N VAL A 60 1.36 -9.07 2.09
CA VAL A 60 2.21 -8.35 3.05
C VAL A 60 2.04 -6.85 2.83
N GLY A 61 1.47 -6.15 3.80
CA GLY A 61 1.39 -4.69 3.79
C GLY A 61 2.59 -4.08 4.51
N VAL A 62 3.32 -3.19 3.84
CA VAL A 62 4.45 -2.45 4.41
C VAL A 62 4.03 -1.02 4.67
N PHE A 63 4.12 -0.60 5.92
CA PHE A 63 3.71 0.72 6.41
C PHE A 63 4.89 1.43 7.07
N GLY A 64 4.76 2.70 7.27
CA GLY A 64 5.75 3.54 7.95
C GLY A 64 5.66 4.99 7.48
N THR A 65 6.42 5.87 8.13
CA THR A 65 6.49 7.28 7.73
C THR A 65 7.19 7.42 6.37
N PHE A 66 6.96 8.52 5.67
CA PHE A 66 7.52 8.80 4.35
C PHE A 66 9.06 8.65 4.30
N SER A 67 9.74 8.98 5.39
CA SER A 67 11.21 8.94 5.48
C SER A 67 11.75 7.69 6.21
N ALA A 68 10.92 6.70 6.52
CA ALA A 68 11.35 5.51 7.28
C ALA A 68 12.25 4.56 6.49
N GLY A 69 12.46 4.80 5.19
CA GLY A 69 13.27 3.96 4.33
C GLY A 69 12.57 2.67 3.90
N LYS A 70 11.22 2.66 3.81
CA LYS A 70 10.45 1.51 3.32
C LYS A 70 10.93 1.02 1.96
N SER A 71 10.98 1.91 0.98
CA SER A 71 11.42 1.56 -0.38
C SER A 71 12.88 1.11 -0.42
N SER A 72 13.75 1.70 0.40
CA SER A 72 15.15 1.26 0.53
C SER A 72 15.24 -0.14 1.11
N LEU A 73 14.44 -0.44 2.13
CA LEU A 73 14.37 -1.78 2.72
C LEU A 73 13.89 -2.82 1.71
N ILE A 74 12.83 -2.52 0.97
CA ILE A 74 12.30 -3.42 -0.05
C ILE A 74 13.34 -3.60 -1.16
N ASN A 75 13.99 -2.54 -1.63
CA ASN A 75 15.06 -2.63 -2.62
C ASN A 75 16.24 -3.48 -2.14
N ALA A 76 16.63 -3.36 -0.87
CA ALA A 76 17.66 -4.20 -0.28
C ALA A 76 17.26 -5.69 -0.30
N LEU A 77 16.00 -6.02 -0.02
CA LEU A 77 15.46 -7.38 -0.14
C LEU A 77 15.41 -7.88 -1.58
N LEU A 78 15.20 -7.00 -2.54
CA LEU A 78 15.16 -7.31 -3.97
C LEU A 78 16.58 -7.47 -4.57
N GLY A 79 17.59 -6.91 -3.92
CA GLY A 79 18.98 -6.91 -4.41
C GLY A 79 19.26 -5.88 -5.51
N ASP A 80 18.32 -4.99 -5.81
CA ASP A 80 18.49 -3.91 -6.78
C ASP A 80 17.47 -2.77 -6.52
N ASN A 81 17.70 -1.61 -7.14
CA ASN A 81 16.88 -0.40 -7.00
C ASN A 81 15.67 -0.40 -7.96
N TYR A 82 14.71 -1.27 -7.71
CA TYR A 82 13.48 -1.34 -8.50
C TYR A 82 12.43 -0.31 -8.08
N LEU A 83 12.28 -0.08 -6.78
CA LEU A 83 11.33 0.87 -6.24
C LEU A 83 11.93 2.28 -6.27
N VAL A 84 11.24 3.17 -6.93
CA VAL A 84 11.55 4.60 -6.93
C VAL A 84 10.35 5.32 -6.35
N SER A 85 10.54 6.01 -5.24
CA SER A 85 9.49 6.81 -4.61
C SER A 85 9.43 8.19 -5.24
N SER A 86 8.22 8.68 -5.52
CA SER A 86 8.04 10.09 -5.86
C SER A 86 8.50 10.96 -4.68
N PRO A 87 9.31 12.00 -4.93
CA PRO A 87 9.63 12.98 -3.89
C PRO A 87 8.41 13.83 -3.51
N ASN A 88 7.35 13.79 -4.30
CA ASN A 88 6.12 14.54 -4.10
C ASN A 88 5.03 13.64 -3.50
N PRO A 89 4.65 13.85 -2.22
CA PRO A 89 3.60 13.06 -1.58
C PRO A 89 2.24 13.16 -2.30
N THR A 90 1.97 14.27 -2.98
CA THR A 90 0.70 14.49 -3.71
C THR A 90 0.56 13.58 -4.92
N THR A 91 1.68 13.18 -5.54
CA THR A 91 1.71 12.30 -6.73
C THR A 91 2.11 10.87 -6.40
N ALA A 92 2.34 10.54 -5.12
CA ALA A 92 2.73 9.19 -4.72
C ALA A 92 1.65 8.16 -5.06
N ALA A 93 2.06 7.00 -5.56
CA ALA A 93 1.21 5.86 -5.85
C ALA A 93 1.57 4.66 -4.97
N THR A 94 0.60 3.80 -4.71
CA THR A 94 0.86 2.50 -4.08
C THR A 94 1.64 1.61 -5.02
N THR A 95 2.67 0.93 -4.53
CA THR A 95 3.39 -0.07 -5.31
C THR A 95 3.09 -1.47 -4.79
N GLU A 96 2.63 -2.33 -5.69
CA GLU A 96 2.35 -3.73 -5.44
C GLU A 96 3.40 -4.59 -6.14
N LEU A 97 4.14 -5.37 -5.35
CA LEU A 97 5.25 -6.20 -5.79
C LEU A 97 4.84 -7.67 -5.79
N SER A 98 5.00 -8.36 -6.91
CA SER A 98 4.67 -9.78 -7.04
C SER A 98 5.58 -10.50 -8.03
N TYR A 99 5.45 -11.84 -8.07
CA TYR A 99 6.16 -12.66 -9.05
C TYR A 99 5.54 -12.48 -10.44
N GLY A 100 6.38 -12.27 -11.45
CA GLY A 100 5.96 -12.20 -12.85
C GLY A 100 7.02 -11.59 -13.75
N LYS A 101 6.65 -11.35 -15.01
CA LYS A 101 7.57 -10.82 -16.03
C LYS A 101 7.10 -9.49 -16.60
N GLU A 102 5.80 -9.22 -16.58
CA GLU A 102 5.21 -8.04 -17.21
C GLU A 102 4.62 -7.13 -16.13
N SER A 103 5.29 -6.02 -15.90
CA SER A 103 4.82 -5.00 -14.98
C SER A 103 3.67 -4.20 -15.59
N GLN A 104 2.83 -3.64 -14.73
CA GLN A 104 1.65 -2.90 -15.13
C GLN A 104 1.48 -1.65 -14.28
N ILE A 105 0.72 -0.70 -14.78
CA ILE A 105 0.18 0.41 -14.00
C ILE A 105 -1.34 0.37 -14.06
N THR A 106 -1.99 0.75 -12.97
CA THR A 106 -3.42 1.06 -12.94
C THR A 106 -3.57 2.57 -12.85
N LEU A 107 -4.29 3.15 -13.81
CA LEU A 107 -4.60 4.56 -13.80
C LEU A 107 -5.70 4.89 -12.78
N LYS A 108 -5.70 6.12 -12.31
CA LYS A 108 -6.84 6.68 -11.58
C LYS A 108 -8.03 6.81 -12.54
N SER A 109 -9.25 6.60 -12.05
CA SER A 109 -10.44 6.99 -12.80
C SER A 109 -10.57 8.52 -12.84
N LYS A 110 -11.42 9.05 -13.72
CA LYS A 110 -11.70 10.49 -13.76
C LYS A 110 -12.26 11.01 -12.43
N GLU A 111 -13.08 10.20 -11.77
CA GLU A 111 -13.68 10.51 -10.47
C GLU A 111 -12.60 10.57 -9.39
N GLN A 112 -11.71 9.60 -9.34
CA GLN A 112 -10.61 9.57 -8.37
C GLN A 112 -9.65 10.76 -8.57
N LEU A 113 -9.32 11.10 -9.81
CA LEU A 113 -8.46 12.24 -10.10
C LEU A 113 -9.15 13.56 -9.74
N LEU A 114 -10.46 13.68 -10.00
CA LEU A 114 -11.26 14.84 -9.63
C LEU A 114 -11.33 15.03 -8.11
N GLU A 115 -11.52 13.95 -7.35
CA GLU A 115 -11.50 14.00 -5.88
C GLU A 115 -10.18 14.57 -5.37
N GLU A 116 -9.06 14.15 -5.94
CA GLU A 116 -7.74 14.67 -5.55
C GLU A 116 -7.54 16.14 -5.96
N VAL A 117 -7.99 16.54 -7.14
CA VAL A 117 -7.98 17.95 -7.57
C VAL A 117 -8.78 18.80 -6.58
N ASN A 118 -10.00 18.40 -6.27
CA ASN A 118 -10.86 19.12 -5.34
C ASN A 118 -10.26 19.18 -3.94
N HIS A 119 -9.60 18.11 -3.48
CA HIS A 119 -8.92 18.10 -2.20
C HIS A 119 -7.74 19.10 -2.15
N VAL A 120 -6.93 19.14 -3.21
CA VAL A 120 -5.81 20.11 -3.32
C VAL A 120 -6.34 21.55 -3.32
N LEU A 121 -7.50 21.79 -3.93
CA LEU A 121 -8.10 23.12 -4.09
C LEU A 121 -9.03 23.52 -2.95
N GLU A 122 -9.35 22.61 -2.03
CA GLU A 122 -10.29 22.84 -0.91
C GLU A 122 -9.92 24.06 -0.07
N PHE A 123 -8.63 24.21 0.25
CA PHE A 123 -8.13 25.37 1.03
C PHE A 123 -8.42 26.73 0.37
N TYR A 124 -8.59 26.73 -0.96
CA TYR A 124 -8.88 27.92 -1.76
C TYR A 124 -10.38 28.09 -2.05
N GLU A 125 -11.23 27.26 -1.43
CA GLU A 125 -12.68 27.24 -1.61
C GLU A 125 -13.11 27.03 -3.08
N ILE A 126 -12.30 26.28 -3.84
CA ILE A 126 -12.56 25.95 -5.24
C ILE A 126 -12.84 24.46 -5.36
N SER A 127 -13.89 24.10 -6.08
CA SER A 127 -14.22 22.73 -6.43
C SER A 127 -14.85 22.66 -7.82
N PHE A 128 -14.68 21.51 -8.46
CA PHE A 128 -15.21 21.21 -9.78
C PHE A 128 -16.14 19.98 -9.72
N ASN A 129 -17.14 19.94 -10.58
CA ASN A 129 -18.03 18.79 -10.70
C ASN A 129 -17.49 17.72 -11.66
N THR A 130 -16.69 18.13 -12.64
CA THR A 130 -16.02 17.23 -13.60
C THR A 130 -14.58 17.65 -13.83
N LEU A 131 -13.74 16.73 -14.32
CA LEU A 131 -12.39 17.07 -14.76
C LEU A 131 -12.39 18.00 -15.98
N ASP A 132 -13.38 17.87 -16.85
CA ASP A 132 -13.50 18.72 -18.03
C ASP A 132 -13.75 20.19 -17.60
N ASP A 133 -14.61 20.43 -16.60
CA ASP A 133 -14.81 21.77 -16.01
C ASP A 133 -13.50 22.33 -15.44
N PHE A 134 -12.69 21.47 -14.79
CA PHE A 134 -11.38 21.86 -14.29
C PHE A 134 -10.42 22.26 -15.40
N ILE A 135 -10.34 21.48 -16.48
CA ILE A 135 -9.45 21.74 -17.62
C ILE A 135 -9.85 23.02 -18.37
N GLU A 136 -11.15 23.30 -18.48
CA GLU A 136 -11.66 24.51 -19.14
C GLU A 136 -11.54 25.78 -18.27
N SER A 137 -11.23 25.63 -17.00
CA SER A 137 -11.13 26.77 -16.06
C SER A 137 -9.80 27.52 -16.21
N ASP A 138 -9.84 28.84 -15.92
CA ASP A 138 -8.64 29.68 -15.82
C ASP A 138 -8.11 29.71 -14.38
N LEU A 139 -7.06 28.94 -14.12
CA LEU A 139 -6.43 28.84 -12.82
C LEU A 139 -5.08 29.59 -12.71
N ASP A 140 -4.71 30.41 -13.68
CA ASP A 140 -3.39 31.05 -13.71
C ASP A 140 -3.09 31.88 -12.47
N LYS A 141 -4.07 32.59 -11.95
CA LYS A 141 -3.93 33.35 -10.69
C LYS A 141 -3.82 32.45 -9.46
N LEU A 142 -4.52 31.32 -9.45
CA LEU A 142 -4.48 30.37 -8.36
C LEU A 142 -3.15 29.63 -8.32
N LYS A 143 -2.60 29.26 -9.47
CA LYS A 143 -1.29 28.58 -9.56
C LYS A 143 -0.17 29.35 -8.89
N LEU A 144 -0.25 30.69 -8.87
CA LEU A 144 0.72 31.55 -8.15
C LEU A 144 0.65 31.40 -6.62
N LYS A 145 -0.42 30.85 -6.10
CA LYS A 145 -0.63 30.64 -4.65
C LYS A 145 -0.41 29.21 -4.19
N LEU A 146 -0.34 28.27 -5.14
CA LEU A 146 -0.16 26.86 -4.84
C LEU A 146 1.25 26.57 -4.33
N GLU A 147 1.36 25.66 -3.36
CA GLU A 147 2.65 25.11 -2.97
C GLU A 147 3.29 24.31 -4.12
N LYS A 148 4.61 24.17 -4.09
CA LYS A 148 5.38 23.51 -5.17
C LYS A 148 4.81 22.14 -5.57
N ASN A 149 4.48 21.31 -4.60
CA ASN A 149 3.95 19.95 -4.84
C ASN A 149 2.54 19.98 -5.43
N GLN A 150 1.70 20.89 -4.95
CA GLN A 150 0.35 21.10 -5.47
C GLN A 150 0.39 21.63 -6.90
N LEU A 151 1.28 22.59 -7.17
CA LEU A 151 1.46 23.17 -8.51
C LEU A 151 1.94 22.10 -9.51
N ALA A 152 2.87 21.23 -9.12
CA ALA A 152 3.35 20.15 -9.97
C ALA A 152 2.20 19.19 -10.34
N PHE A 153 1.36 18.82 -9.37
CA PHE A 153 0.19 17.98 -9.57
C PHE A 153 -0.84 18.59 -10.52
N ILE A 154 -1.26 19.84 -10.27
CA ILE A 154 -2.25 20.55 -11.10
C ILE A 154 -1.73 20.77 -12.51
N SER A 155 -0.48 21.22 -12.66
CA SER A 155 0.14 21.47 -13.97
C SER A 155 0.32 20.20 -14.79
N ALA A 156 0.61 19.07 -14.14
CA ALA A 156 0.70 17.77 -14.82
C ALA A 156 -0.63 17.37 -15.46
N ILE A 157 -1.75 17.57 -14.74
CA ILE A 157 -3.08 17.25 -15.28
C ILE A 157 -3.38 18.13 -16.49
N GLU A 158 -3.20 19.43 -16.39
CA GLU A 158 -3.47 20.34 -17.50
C GLU A 158 -2.63 20.00 -18.74
N LYS A 159 -1.34 19.72 -18.54
CA LYS A 159 -0.40 19.46 -19.63
C LYS A 159 -0.65 18.12 -20.34
N HIS A 160 -1.04 17.10 -19.59
CA HIS A 160 -1.11 15.71 -20.07
C HIS A 160 -2.52 15.11 -20.08
N TYR A 161 -3.56 15.96 -20.01
CA TYR A 161 -4.94 15.50 -19.95
C TYR A 161 -5.35 14.66 -21.17
N GLU A 162 -4.95 15.08 -22.37
CA GLU A 162 -5.25 14.34 -23.61
C GLU A 162 -4.60 12.96 -23.63
N MET A 163 -3.34 12.86 -23.19
CA MET A 163 -2.65 11.58 -23.05
C MET A 163 -3.42 10.67 -22.08
N TYR A 164 -3.77 11.18 -20.90
CA TYR A 164 -4.47 10.44 -19.86
C TYR A 164 -5.84 9.93 -20.34
N THR A 165 -6.66 10.78 -20.95
CA THR A 165 -7.98 10.39 -21.48
C THR A 165 -7.87 9.36 -22.58
N SER A 166 -6.91 9.50 -23.48
CA SER A 166 -6.63 8.51 -24.53
C SER A 166 -6.24 7.15 -23.95
N MET A 167 -5.42 7.13 -22.90
CA MET A 167 -5.07 5.89 -22.20
C MET A 167 -6.30 5.24 -21.55
N LEU A 168 -7.16 6.03 -20.88
CA LEU A 168 -8.39 5.54 -20.24
C LEU A 168 -9.38 4.93 -21.23
N GLU A 169 -9.51 5.49 -22.44
CA GLU A 169 -10.35 4.95 -23.49
C GLU A 169 -9.95 3.52 -23.89
N HIS A 170 -8.66 3.18 -23.78
CA HIS A 170 -8.17 1.85 -24.07
C HIS A 170 -8.32 0.90 -22.88
N SER A 171 -7.87 1.30 -21.70
CA SER A 171 -7.94 0.50 -20.47
C SER A 171 -7.54 1.32 -19.25
N LEU A 172 -8.00 0.89 -18.06
CA LEU A 172 -7.46 1.36 -16.78
C LEU A 172 -6.08 0.76 -16.46
N ILE A 173 -5.78 -0.43 -17.01
CA ILE A 173 -4.54 -1.17 -16.75
C ILE A 173 -3.70 -1.18 -18.01
N HIS A 174 -2.44 -0.77 -17.89
CA HIS A 174 -1.47 -0.75 -18.99
C HIS A 174 -0.23 -1.55 -18.62
N THR A 175 0.24 -2.38 -19.56
CA THR A 175 1.54 -3.04 -19.44
C THR A 175 2.64 -2.03 -19.74
N VAL A 176 3.67 -2.02 -18.89
CA VAL A 176 4.81 -1.10 -18.98
C VAL A 176 6.12 -1.85 -18.76
N SER A 177 7.21 -1.36 -19.34
CA SER A 177 8.54 -1.91 -19.10
C SER A 177 9.08 -1.50 -17.72
N LEU A 178 10.12 -2.20 -17.24
CA LEU A 178 10.78 -1.82 -15.99
C LEU A 178 11.40 -0.41 -16.03
N GLU A 179 11.83 0.03 -17.19
CA GLU A 179 12.35 1.39 -17.38
C GLU A 179 11.24 2.42 -17.25
N GLU A 180 10.07 2.13 -17.82
CA GLU A 180 8.89 3.01 -17.72
C GLU A 180 8.32 3.06 -16.30
N ILE A 181 8.50 2.02 -15.48
CA ILE A 181 8.06 2.03 -14.08
C ILE A 181 8.65 3.23 -13.33
N LYS A 182 9.92 3.56 -13.54
CA LYS A 182 10.56 4.72 -12.89
C LYS A 182 9.86 6.04 -13.25
N LYS A 183 9.52 6.20 -14.52
CA LYS A 183 8.77 7.36 -15.02
C LYS A 183 7.40 7.46 -14.35
N TRP A 184 6.62 6.37 -14.36
CA TRP A 184 5.27 6.34 -13.81
C TRP A 184 5.22 6.40 -12.29
N SER A 185 6.32 6.08 -11.60
CA SER A 185 6.40 6.11 -10.14
C SER A 185 6.95 7.41 -9.57
N ALA A 186 7.85 8.10 -10.30
CA ALA A 186 8.66 9.18 -9.72
C ALA A 186 8.53 10.54 -10.44
N GLU A 187 8.15 10.56 -11.69
CA GLU A 187 7.99 11.82 -12.44
C GLU A 187 6.57 12.37 -12.25
N ASP A 188 6.44 13.55 -11.65
CA ASP A 188 5.14 14.17 -11.34
C ASP A 188 4.20 14.23 -12.55
N GLU A 189 4.73 14.47 -13.73
CA GLU A 189 3.97 14.57 -14.98
C GLU A 189 3.21 13.27 -15.33
N TYR A 190 3.69 12.12 -14.86
CA TYR A 190 3.13 10.79 -15.13
C TYR A 190 2.55 10.14 -13.88
N ALA A 191 3.24 10.22 -12.76
CA ALA A 191 2.83 9.64 -11.49
C ALA A 191 1.47 10.20 -11.00
N THR A 192 1.16 11.44 -11.35
CA THR A 192 -0.13 12.10 -11.05
C THR A 192 -1.34 11.25 -11.48
N PHE A 193 -1.23 10.50 -12.57
CA PHE A 193 -2.33 9.72 -13.14
C PHE A 193 -2.38 8.26 -12.64
N VAL A 194 -1.37 7.83 -11.90
CA VAL A 194 -1.23 6.44 -11.47
C VAL A 194 -1.85 6.23 -10.09
N LYS A 195 -2.74 5.24 -10.00
CA LYS A 195 -3.28 4.75 -8.74
C LYS A 195 -2.35 3.73 -8.10
N THR A 196 -1.95 2.71 -8.87
CA THR A 196 -1.14 1.59 -8.41
C THR A 196 -0.11 1.21 -9.46
N VAL A 197 1.11 1.01 -9.02
CA VAL A 197 2.19 0.41 -9.81
C VAL A 197 2.26 -1.07 -9.45
N HIS A 198 2.08 -1.96 -10.42
CA HIS A 198 2.22 -3.41 -10.26
C HIS A 198 3.58 -3.83 -10.79
N LEU A 199 4.57 -3.85 -9.91
CA LEU A 199 5.92 -4.28 -10.22
C LEU A 199 6.00 -5.80 -10.15
N LYS A 200 6.20 -6.45 -11.29
CA LYS A 200 6.34 -7.90 -11.39
C LYS A 200 7.76 -8.27 -11.72
N LEU A 201 8.38 -9.05 -10.85
CA LEU A 201 9.76 -9.49 -10.98
C LEU A 201 9.85 -11.02 -10.99
N PRO A 202 10.72 -11.62 -11.82
CA PRO A 202 10.89 -13.06 -11.89
C PRO A 202 11.80 -13.60 -10.78
N LEU A 203 11.59 -13.18 -9.54
CA LEU A 203 12.33 -13.60 -8.36
C LEU A 203 11.58 -14.72 -7.65
N ASP A 204 12.17 -15.90 -7.54
CA ASP A 204 11.50 -17.10 -7.03
C ASP A 204 10.92 -16.92 -5.61
N TRP A 205 11.56 -16.14 -4.76
CA TRP A 205 11.08 -15.90 -3.41
C TRP A 205 9.78 -15.07 -3.35
N LEU A 206 9.42 -14.36 -4.43
CA LEU A 206 8.14 -13.65 -4.56
C LEU A 206 6.97 -14.58 -4.90
N LYS A 207 7.20 -15.80 -5.31
CA LYS A 207 6.13 -16.74 -5.63
C LYS A 207 5.20 -16.92 -4.43
N GLY A 208 3.91 -16.84 -4.66
CA GLY A 208 2.90 -16.93 -3.60
C GLY A 208 2.85 -15.74 -2.65
N LYS A 209 3.46 -14.60 -3.01
CA LYS A 209 3.46 -13.37 -2.19
C LYS A 209 3.07 -12.14 -3.01
N ILE A 210 2.39 -11.22 -2.34
CA ILE A 210 2.16 -9.87 -2.80
C ILE A 210 2.64 -8.95 -1.70
N ILE A 211 3.62 -8.09 -2.00
CA ILE A 211 4.14 -7.09 -1.07
C ILE A 211 3.66 -5.73 -1.52
N ILE A 212 3.00 -4.98 -0.63
CA ILE A 212 2.45 -3.67 -0.93
C ILE A 212 3.21 -2.63 -0.14
N ASP A 213 3.92 -1.76 -0.85
CA ASP A 213 4.48 -0.52 -0.30
C ASP A 213 3.37 0.53 -0.25
N SER A 214 2.78 0.69 0.93
CA SER A 214 1.67 1.59 1.13
C SER A 214 2.12 3.05 1.13
N LEU A 215 1.19 3.93 0.78
CA LEU A 215 1.36 5.37 0.99
C LEU A 215 1.43 5.67 2.48
N GLY A 216 2.21 6.69 2.86
CA GLY A 216 2.32 7.09 4.26
C GLY A 216 0.96 7.47 4.86
N LEU A 217 0.70 7.09 6.10
CA LEU A 217 -0.55 7.35 6.84
C LEU A 217 -0.86 8.84 7.07
N HIS A 218 0.05 9.71 6.67
CA HIS A 218 0.00 11.14 6.95
C HIS A 218 -0.41 12.01 5.78
N SER A 219 -0.90 11.39 4.69
CA SER A 219 -1.54 12.20 3.69
C SER A 219 -2.90 12.64 4.23
N ASN A 220 -3.13 13.94 4.30
CA ASN A 220 -4.47 14.49 4.58
C ASN A 220 -5.47 14.19 3.44
N ASN A 221 -5.11 13.33 2.50
CA ASN A 221 -5.93 12.95 1.38
C ASN A 221 -6.83 11.77 1.78
N GLN A 222 -8.14 11.96 1.73
CA GLN A 222 -9.13 10.94 2.09
C GLN A 222 -8.99 9.65 1.27
N ARG A 223 -8.60 9.75 0.00
CA ARG A 223 -8.35 8.57 -0.84
C ARG A 223 -7.19 7.74 -0.31
N HIS A 224 -6.08 8.39 0.03
CA HIS A 224 -4.91 7.71 0.59
C HIS A 224 -5.24 7.02 1.92
N THR A 225 -6.08 7.64 2.75
CA THR A 225 -6.55 7.03 3.99
C THR A 225 -7.37 5.78 3.72
N ASN A 226 -8.33 5.83 2.80
CA ASN A 226 -9.17 4.69 2.44
C ASN A 226 -8.37 3.54 1.82
N GLU A 227 -7.41 3.84 0.94
CA GLU A 227 -6.53 2.82 0.35
C GLU A 227 -5.63 2.18 1.41
N THR A 228 -5.09 2.96 2.33
CA THR A 228 -4.27 2.47 3.44
C THR A 228 -5.08 1.55 4.35
N GLU A 229 -6.30 1.91 4.69
CA GLU A 229 -7.20 1.06 5.47
C GLU A 229 -7.53 -0.26 4.76
N GLN A 230 -7.75 -0.22 3.44
CA GLN A 230 -7.97 -1.43 2.65
C GLN A 230 -6.74 -2.36 2.67
N ILE A 231 -5.55 -1.80 2.54
CA ILE A 231 -4.30 -2.56 2.60
C ILE A 231 -4.14 -3.18 3.99
N LEU A 232 -4.41 -2.41 5.06
CA LEU A 232 -4.35 -2.89 6.44
C LEU A 232 -5.31 -4.07 6.68
N THR A 233 -6.58 -3.92 6.30
CA THR A 233 -7.61 -4.95 6.54
C THR A 233 -7.40 -6.21 5.73
N SER A 234 -6.85 -6.10 4.53
CA SER A 234 -6.66 -7.21 3.60
C SER A 234 -5.29 -7.89 3.70
N SER A 235 -4.36 -7.37 4.50
CA SER A 235 -3.02 -7.96 4.65
C SER A 235 -3.03 -9.12 5.63
N ASP A 236 -2.32 -10.19 5.28
CA ASP A 236 -2.06 -11.34 6.15
C ASP A 236 -0.92 -11.04 7.14
N LEU A 237 0.06 -10.27 6.70
CA LEU A 237 1.17 -9.77 7.49
C LEU A 237 1.29 -8.26 7.31
N ILE A 238 1.43 -7.55 8.42
CA ILE A 238 1.68 -6.13 8.46
C ILE A 238 3.10 -5.90 8.95
N LEU A 239 3.91 -5.22 8.14
CA LEU A 239 5.25 -4.77 8.50
C LEU A 239 5.21 -3.26 8.70
N TYR A 240 5.50 -2.80 9.90
CA TYR A 240 5.68 -1.37 10.16
C TYR A 240 7.17 -1.05 10.23
N VAL A 241 7.61 -0.14 9.35
CA VAL A 241 9.01 0.29 9.26
C VAL A 241 9.14 1.66 9.91
N THR A 242 10.02 1.77 10.89
CA THR A 242 10.41 3.03 11.52
C THR A 242 11.89 3.29 11.32
N TYR A 243 12.28 4.55 11.40
CA TYR A 243 13.68 4.96 11.30
C TYR A 243 14.30 5.06 12.68
N PHE A 244 15.52 4.56 12.86
CA PHE A 244 16.19 4.46 14.17
C PHE A 244 16.16 5.77 14.97
N ASN A 245 16.49 6.90 14.34
CA ASN A 245 16.52 8.21 15.00
C ASN A 245 15.12 8.85 15.22
N HIS A 246 14.08 8.28 14.64
CA HIS A 246 12.70 8.82 14.68
C HIS A 246 11.67 7.75 15.04
N SER A 247 12.06 6.76 15.83
CA SER A 247 11.20 5.59 16.16
C SER A 247 9.92 5.99 16.90
N PHE A 248 9.82 7.22 17.39
CA PHE A 248 8.70 7.72 18.22
C PHE A 248 8.18 9.08 17.80
N THR A 249 7.67 9.18 16.60
CA THR A 249 6.89 10.35 16.20
C THR A 249 5.41 10.16 16.56
N ASP A 250 4.66 11.26 16.68
CA ASP A 250 3.19 11.23 16.88
C ASP A 250 2.48 10.40 15.81
N ASN A 251 3.10 10.27 14.66
CA ASN A 251 2.69 9.47 13.54
C ASN A 251 2.68 7.96 13.84
N TYR A 252 3.70 7.48 14.55
CA TYR A 252 3.76 6.10 15.00
C TYR A 252 2.66 5.80 16.02
N LYS A 253 2.43 6.70 16.97
CA LYS A 253 1.36 6.53 17.98
C LYS A 253 -0.01 6.47 17.30
N ALA A 254 -0.29 7.38 16.37
CA ALA A 254 -1.53 7.39 15.61
C ALA A 254 -1.73 6.09 14.81
N PHE A 255 -0.67 5.56 14.20
CA PHE A 255 -0.72 4.26 13.50
C PHE A 255 -1.04 3.12 14.47
N ILE A 256 -0.38 3.06 15.61
CA ILE A 256 -0.60 2.01 16.61
C ILE A 256 -2.02 2.08 17.19
N GLU A 257 -2.54 3.28 17.47
CA GLU A 257 -3.92 3.48 17.91
C GLU A 257 -4.91 3.01 16.84
N HIS A 258 -4.67 3.37 15.59
CA HIS A 258 -5.48 2.92 14.46
C HIS A 258 -5.43 1.38 14.31
N MET A 259 -4.26 0.79 14.42
CA MET A 259 -4.07 -0.66 14.43
C MET A 259 -4.81 -1.36 15.56
N LYS A 260 -4.83 -0.75 16.76
CA LYS A 260 -5.56 -1.28 17.91
C LYS A 260 -7.05 -1.32 17.65
N ASP A 261 -7.61 -0.26 17.09
CA ASP A 261 -9.03 -0.20 16.74
C ASP A 261 -9.39 -1.24 15.67
N MET A 262 -8.48 -1.51 14.74
CA MET A 262 -8.66 -2.51 13.68
C MET A 262 -8.39 -3.94 14.14
N ASN A 263 -7.44 -4.19 15.05
CA ASN A 263 -7.16 -5.52 15.59
C ASN A 263 -8.34 -6.11 16.36
N GLN A 264 -9.24 -5.31 16.88
CA GLN A 264 -10.52 -5.78 17.41
C GLN A 264 -11.40 -6.41 16.32
N LEU A 265 -11.09 -6.18 15.03
CA LEU A 265 -11.82 -6.70 13.88
C LEU A 265 -11.12 -7.91 13.21
N ASN A 266 -9.80 -8.10 13.40
CA ASN A 266 -8.99 -9.10 12.69
C ASN A 266 -7.97 -9.80 13.61
N GLU A 267 -8.42 -10.76 14.43
CA GLU A 267 -7.55 -11.53 15.34
C GLU A 267 -6.48 -12.40 14.64
N ASN A 268 -6.54 -12.56 13.31
CA ASN A 268 -5.68 -13.46 12.53
C ASN A 268 -4.54 -12.78 11.77
N GLN A 269 -4.35 -11.47 11.93
CA GLN A 269 -3.27 -10.75 11.25
C GLN A 269 -1.96 -10.83 12.04
N ALA A 270 -0.86 -11.18 11.36
CA ALA A 270 0.47 -11.06 11.91
C ALA A 270 0.98 -9.60 11.78
N PHE A 271 1.57 -9.08 12.84
CA PHE A 271 2.22 -7.77 12.88
C PHE A 271 3.68 -7.91 13.27
N LYS A 272 4.58 -7.25 12.54
CA LYS A 272 6.01 -7.19 12.84
C LYS A 272 6.51 -5.75 12.74
N MET A 273 7.41 -5.39 13.64
CA MET A 273 8.04 -4.08 13.68
C MET A 273 9.46 -4.15 13.14
N ILE A 274 9.83 -3.19 12.29
CA ILE A 274 11.18 -3.09 11.73
C ILE A 274 11.75 -1.73 12.08
N ILE A 275 12.89 -1.71 12.76
CA ILE A 275 13.70 -0.51 13.02
C ILE A 275 14.80 -0.47 11.97
N ASN A 276 14.69 0.45 11.02
CA ASN A 276 15.64 0.62 9.93
C ASN A 276 16.75 1.62 10.30
N ALA A 277 17.87 1.53 9.59
CA ALA A 277 19.03 2.39 9.74
C ALA A 277 19.73 2.29 11.13
N VAL A 278 19.80 1.09 11.69
CA VAL A 278 20.50 0.85 12.95
C VAL A 278 22.03 1.02 12.84
N ASP A 279 22.57 1.14 11.64
CA ASP A 279 23.96 1.57 11.38
C ASP A 279 24.26 2.99 11.85
N LEU A 280 23.24 3.77 12.23
CA LEU A 280 23.38 5.09 12.85
C LEU A 280 23.55 5.05 14.37
N ALA A 281 23.36 3.88 14.99
CA ALA A 281 23.61 3.69 16.42
C ALA A 281 25.11 3.80 16.72
N GLU A 282 25.47 4.40 17.84
CA GLU A 282 26.87 4.48 18.28
C GLU A 282 27.36 3.13 18.76
N ASP A 283 26.50 2.37 19.43
CA ASP A 283 26.82 1.03 19.92
C ASP A 283 25.55 0.14 19.99
N LYS A 284 25.76 -1.11 20.47
CA LYS A 284 24.67 -2.07 20.66
C LYS A 284 23.69 -1.70 21.78
N GLN A 285 24.10 -0.90 22.74
CA GLN A 285 23.25 -0.47 23.86
C GLN A 285 22.22 0.55 23.36
N ASP A 286 22.61 1.39 22.40
CA ASP A 286 21.70 2.33 21.76
C ASP A 286 20.59 1.58 20.99
N ILE A 287 20.95 0.52 20.27
CA ILE A 287 19.96 -0.31 19.56
C ILE A 287 19.00 -0.94 20.56
N GLN A 288 19.53 -1.54 21.63
CA GLN A 288 18.71 -2.18 22.67
C GLN A 288 17.77 -1.18 23.35
N ALA A 289 18.22 0.03 23.64
CA ALA A 289 17.41 1.08 24.25
C ALA A 289 16.22 1.46 23.35
N VAL A 290 16.43 1.55 22.03
CA VAL A 290 15.37 1.83 21.07
C VAL A 290 14.40 0.64 20.95
N GLU A 291 14.91 -0.59 20.91
CA GLU A 291 14.07 -1.80 20.89
C GLU A 291 13.20 -1.91 22.14
N ASP A 292 13.76 -1.69 23.33
CA ASP A 292 13.04 -1.72 24.61
C ASP A 292 11.94 -0.64 24.65
N TYR A 293 12.27 0.56 24.18
CA TYR A 293 11.30 1.64 24.12
C TYR A 293 10.15 1.34 23.14
N VAL A 294 10.44 0.76 21.97
CA VAL A 294 9.42 0.32 21.00
C VAL A 294 8.56 -0.79 21.61
N ALA A 295 9.17 -1.76 22.28
CA ALA A 295 8.44 -2.86 22.93
C ALA A 295 7.48 -2.35 24.03
N ASP A 296 7.94 -1.40 24.86
CA ASP A 296 7.11 -0.78 25.89
C ASP A 296 5.90 -0.05 25.31
N ALA A 297 6.09 0.70 24.22
CA ALA A 297 5.02 1.42 23.56
C ALA A 297 4.00 0.49 22.90
N LEU A 298 4.45 -0.59 22.27
CA LEU A 298 3.57 -1.65 21.77
C LEU A 298 2.78 -2.31 22.91
N GLY A 299 3.42 -2.56 24.04
CA GLY A 299 2.80 -3.11 25.24
C GLY A 299 1.67 -2.23 25.81
N GLN A 300 1.83 -0.89 25.77
CA GLN A 300 0.80 0.06 26.21
C GLN A 300 -0.51 -0.03 25.42
N VAL A 301 -0.45 -0.48 24.17
CA VAL A 301 -1.62 -0.68 23.29
C VAL A 301 -2.00 -2.16 23.13
N ASN A 302 -1.49 -3.02 24.00
CA ASN A 302 -1.73 -4.47 23.98
C ASN A 302 -1.30 -5.17 22.67
N LEU A 303 -0.32 -4.61 21.96
CA LEU A 303 0.30 -5.25 20.81
C LEU A 303 1.60 -5.95 21.24
N HIS A 304 1.68 -7.24 20.95
CA HIS A 304 2.90 -8.02 21.12
C HIS A 304 3.46 -8.31 19.73
N SER A 305 4.66 -7.81 19.44
CA SER A 305 5.31 -7.97 18.15
C SER A 305 6.77 -8.31 18.34
N GLU A 306 7.29 -9.13 17.43
CA GLU A 306 8.74 -9.24 17.24
C GLU A 306 9.24 -7.95 16.59
N ILE A 307 10.39 -7.50 17.05
CA ILE A 307 11.07 -6.30 16.58
C ILE A 307 12.35 -6.73 15.88
N TYR A 308 12.56 -6.23 14.67
CA TYR A 308 13.75 -6.51 13.87
C TYR A 308 14.50 -5.22 13.62
N SER A 309 15.77 -5.17 14.03
CA SER A 309 16.68 -4.06 13.78
C SER A 309 17.53 -4.37 12.55
N VAL A 310 17.44 -3.50 11.53
CA VAL A 310 18.07 -3.73 10.24
C VAL A 310 18.77 -2.48 9.71
N SER A 311 19.73 -2.66 8.81
CA SER A 311 20.27 -1.59 7.96
C SER A 311 19.97 -1.94 6.51
N SER A 312 19.37 -1.00 5.78
CA SER A 312 19.06 -1.13 4.35
C SER A 312 20.15 -0.55 3.43
N ARG A 313 21.32 -0.26 3.99
CA ARG A 313 22.53 0.20 3.27
C ARG A 313 23.40 -0.94 2.82
#